data_6e567f25cab2c30641f80eeb98e3802e
#
_entry.id   6e567f25cab2c30641f80eeb98e3802e
#
_cell.length_a   1.000
_cell.length_b   1.000
_cell.length_c   1.000
_cell.angle_alpha   90.00
_cell.angle_beta   90.00
_cell.angle_gamma   90.00
#
_symmetry.space_group_name_H-M   'P 1'
#
loop_
_entity.id
_entity.type
_entity.pdbx_description
1 polymer ?
#
loop_
_entity_poly.entity_id
_entity_poly.type
_entity_poly.pdbx_seq_one_letter_code
_entity_poly.pdbx_strand_id
1 'polypeptide(L)'
;MEDQNYYEVLGVSSKASLEDITAAKNALAKKYHPDANLKDGIDTTEQMQAILEAYNILSDPMRRADYDRQIAGRKAVMQTFDLSEAATEPDTGEPVFVTYWKASNDLYDIITESDELYRIKNQTARLGQLAMQAIKHILVLRESQIPERYWHPDIMNWLLFTWFKNRNYTATYLVTLYDEYQKHEFGRLEKLRMQNKALHYQRSVKKLLKY
;
A
#
# COMPACT_ATOMS: atom_id res chain seq x y z
N MET A 1 -3.95 -2.87 8.61
CA MET A 1 -5.09 -3.30 7.81
C MET A 1 -4.62 -3.28 6.39
N GLU A 2 -4.65 -4.44 5.73
CA GLU A 2 -4.42 -4.59 4.30
C GLU A 2 -5.32 -3.63 3.53
N ASP A 3 -4.89 -3.24 2.33
CA ASP A 3 -5.66 -2.48 1.34
C ASP A 3 -6.93 -3.27 0.92
N GLN A 4 -7.85 -3.50 1.86
CA GLN A 4 -9.11 -4.15 1.57
C GLN A 4 -9.89 -3.24 0.62
N ASN A 5 -10.19 -3.78 -0.54
CA ASN A 5 -11.05 -3.12 -1.50
C ASN A 5 -12.40 -2.84 -0.85
N TYR A 6 -12.81 -1.58 -0.77
CA TYR A 6 -14.07 -1.19 -0.12
C TYR A 6 -15.31 -1.92 -0.69
N TYR A 7 -15.27 -2.30 -1.94
CA TYR A 7 -16.31 -3.16 -2.54
C TYR A 7 -16.31 -4.57 -1.94
N GLU A 8 -15.13 -5.12 -1.66
CA GLU A 8 -14.99 -6.44 -1.01
C GLU A 8 -15.39 -6.39 0.46
N VAL A 9 -15.06 -5.30 1.16
CA VAL A 9 -15.48 -5.07 2.56
C VAL A 9 -16.99 -5.10 2.67
N LEU A 10 -17.72 -4.47 1.72
CA LEU A 10 -19.16 -4.48 1.70
C LEU A 10 -19.76 -5.73 1.01
N GLY A 11 -18.94 -6.55 0.34
CA GLY A 11 -19.40 -7.73 -0.40
C GLY A 11 -20.24 -7.36 -1.65
N VAL A 12 -19.97 -6.21 -2.28
CA VAL A 12 -20.72 -5.72 -3.43
C VAL A 12 -19.83 -5.61 -4.67
N SER A 13 -20.44 -5.59 -5.86
CA SER A 13 -19.73 -5.36 -7.12
C SER A 13 -19.29 -3.89 -7.24
N SER A 14 -18.18 -3.63 -7.96
CA SER A 14 -17.78 -2.27 -8.34
C SER A 14 -18.82 -1.54 -9.22
N LYS A 15 -19.82 -2.24 -9.74
CA LYS A 15 -20.96 -1.68 -10.50
C LYS A 15 -22.23 -1.57 -9.65
N ALA A 16 -22.17 -1.85 -8.35
CA ALA A 16 -23.32 -1.81 -7.46
C ALA A 16 -23.96 -0.42 -7.38
N SER A 17 -25.26 -0.38 -7.32
CA SER A 17 -26.03 0.86 -7.12
C SER A 17 -25.83 1.40 -5.70
N LEU A 18 -26.19 2.65 -5.47
CA LEU A 18 -26.19 3.24 -4.11
C LEU A 18 -27.14 2.48 -3.17
N GLU A 19 -28.24 1.95 -3.71
CA GLU A 19 -29.20 1.14 -2.95
C GLU A 19 -28.55 -0.18 -2.50
N ASP A 20 -27.82 -0.87 -3.40
CA ASP A 20 -27.12 -2.10 -3.07
C ASP A 20 -26.03 -1.86 -2.00
N ILE A 21 -25.27 -0.79 -2.13
CA ILE A 21 -24.22 -0.38 -1.17
C ILE A 21 -24.84 -0.11 0.19
N THR A 22 -26.00 0.59 0.23
CA THR A 22 -26.70 0.90 1.46
C THR A 22 -27.30 -0.36 2.10
N ALA A 23 -27.89 -1.23 1.30
CA ALA A 23 -28.42 -2.52 1.77
C ALA A 23 -27.33 -3.40 2.36
N ALA A 24 -26.19 -3.53 1.67
CA ALA A 24 -25.03 -4.29 2.12
C ALA A 24 -24.49 -3.74 3.46
N LYS A 25 -24.30 -2.42 3.57
CA LYS A 25 -23.87 -1.77 4.81
C LYS A 25 -24.85 -2.08 5.96
N ASN A 26 -26.17 -2.00 5.72
CA ASN A 26 -27.16 -2.25 6.76
C ASN A 26 -27.15 -3.72 7.21
N ALA A 27 -27.00 -4.66 6.28
CA ALA A 27 -26.90 -6.09 6.59
C ALA A 27 -25.64 -6.41 7.42
N LEU A 28 -24.50 -5.87 7.01
CA LEU A 28 -23.22 -6.05 7.71
C LEU A 28 -23.22 -5.35 9.08
N ALA A 29 -23.75 -4.13 9.17
CA ALA A 29 -23.88 -3.42 10.44
C ALA A 29 -24.75 -4.18 11.43
N LYS A 30 -25.86 -4.82 11.00
CA LYS A 30 -26.67 -5.67 11.85
C LYS A 30 -25.91 -6.92 12.34
N LYS A 31 -25.08 -7.51 11.46
CA LYS A 31 -24.29 -8.70 11.77
C LYS A 31 -23.14 -8.39 12.74
N TYR A 32 -22.45 -7.27 12.56
CA TYR A 32 -21.28 -6.88 13.32
C TYR A 32 -21.54 -5.78 14.35
N HIS A 33 -22.81 -5.59 14.76
CA HIS A 33 -23.16 -4.62 15.79
C HIS A 33 -22.51 -4.97 17.13
N PRO A 34 -21.82 -4.04 17.80
CA PRO A 34 -21.16 -4.34 19.07
C PRO A 34 -22.10 -4.95 20.11
N ASP A 35 -23.29 -4.38 20.31
CA ASP A 35 -24.26 -4.89 21.29
C ASP A 35 -24.74 -6.31 21.03
N ALA A 36 -24.75 -6.76 19.77
CA ALA A 36 -25.16 -8.11 19.42
C ALA A 36 -24.04 -9.13 19.68
N ASN A 37 -22.77 -8.73 19.52
CA ASN A 37 -21.60 -9.62 19.57
C ASN A 37 -20.86 -9.55 20.92
N LEU A 38 -21.04 -8.49 21.72
CA LEU A 38 -20.48 -8.41 23.08
C LEU A 38 -20.95 -9.52 24.00
N LYS A 39 -22.17 -10.04 23.79
CA LYS A 39 -22.73 -11.15 24.58
C LYS A 39 -21.98 -12.47 24.35
N ASP A 40 -21.36 -12.60 23.16
CA ASP A 40 -20.59 -13.78 22.76
C ASP A 40 -19.08 -13.56 22.94
N GLY A 41 -18.66 -12.43 23.53
CA GLY A 41 -17.26 -12.09 23.79
C GLY A 41 -16.44 -11.78 22.53
N ILE A 42 -17.11 -11.49 21.41
CA ILE A 42 -16.47 -11.21 20.12
C ILE A 42 -16.37 -9.69 19.93
N ASP A 43 -15.14 -9.18 19.84
CA ASP A 43 -14.91 -7.77 19.49
C ASP A 43 -15.02 -7.57 17.97
N THR A 44 -16.08 -6.90 17.55
CA THR A 44 -16.38 -6.60 16.14
C THR A 44 -16.14 -5.12 15.80
N THR A 45 -15.43 -4.39 16.64
CA THR A 45 -15.20 -2.95 16.48
C THR A 45 -14.42 -2.64 15.20
N GLU A 46 -13.38 -3.41 14.89
CA GLU A 46 -12.57 -3.22 13.69
C GLU A 46 -13.38 -3.47 12.41
N GLN A 47 -14.19 -4.53 12.40
CA GLN A 47 -15.05 -4.86 11.27
C GLN A 47 -16.11 -3.78 11.06
N MET A 48 -16.70 -3.28 12.14
CA MET A 48 -17.69 -2.21 12.05
C MET A 48 -17.08 -0.90 11.53
N GLN A 49 -15.87 -0.56 11.96
CA GLN A 49 -15.14 0.61 11.44
C GLN A 49 -14.84 0.48 9.95
N ALA A 50 -14.38 -0.68 9.50
CA ALA A 50 -14.10 -0.94 8.08
C ALA A 50 -15.37 -0.81 7.21
N ILE A 51 -16.51 -1.33 7.70
CA ILE A 51 -17.82 -1.22 7.02
C ILE A 51 -18.25 0.24 6.89
N LEU A 52 -18.12 1.02 7.97
CA LEU A 52 -18.49 2.43 7.96
C LEU A 52 -17.57 3.27 7.06
N GLU A 53 -16.28 2.99 7.06
CA GLU A 53 -15.31 3.65 6.19
C GLU A 53 -15.60 3.34 4.71
N ALA A 54 -15.81 2.08 4.37
CA ALA A 54 -16.17 1.65 3.02
C ALA A 54 -17.47 2.33 2.55
N TYR A 55 -18.50 2.36 3.38
CA TYR A 55 -19.74 3.04 3.06
C TYR A 55 -19.55 4.55 2.86
N ASN A 56 -18.78 5.22 3.72
CA ASN A 56 -18.53 6.67 3.62
C ASN A 56 -17.85 7.06 2.29
N ILE A 57 -17.00 6.18 1.75
CA ILE A 57 -16.33 6.40 0.46
C ILE A 57 -17.27 6.05 -0.70
N LEU A 58 -17.95 4.90 -0.65
CA LEU A 58 -18.72 4.38 -1.78
C LEU A 58 -20.13 5.00 -1.92
N SER A 59 -20.66 5.59 -0.85
CA SER A 59 -21.98 6.25 -0.90
C SER A 59 -21.96 7.66 -1.49
N ASP A 60 -20.80 8.32 -1.48
CA ASP A 60 -20.62 9.63 -2.10
C ASP A 60 -20.13 9.48 -3.54
N PRO A 61 -20.88 9.96 -4.56
CA PRO A 61 -20.48 9.79 -5.97
C PRO A 61 -19.10 10.36 -6.32
N MET A 62 -18.72 11.49 -5.69
CA MET A 62 -17.39 12.09 -5.95
C MET A 62 -16.27 11.26 -5.32
N ARG A 63 -16.42 10.87 -4.05
CA ARG A 63 -15.44 10.04 -3.34
C ARG A 63 -15.31 8.66 -3.97
N ARG A 64 -16.44 8.09 -4.41
CA ARG A 64 -16.45 6.82 -5.14
C ARG A 64 -15.70 6.94 -6.47
N ALA A 65 -15.94 8.00 -7.25
CA ALA A 65 -15.24 8.22 -8.51
C ALA A 65 -13.73 8.43 -8.31
N ASP A 66 -13.31 9.11 -7.23
CA ASP A 66 -11.90 9.25 -6.89
C ASP A 66 -11.29 7.90 -6.48
N TYR A 67 -12.00 7.14 -5.67
CA TYR A 67 -11.60 5.79 -5.27
C TYR A 67 -11.52 4.83 -6.47
N ASP A 68 -12.51 4.85 -7.36
CA ASP A 68 -12.52 4.05 -8.59
C ASP A 68 -11.35 4.41 -9.52
N ARG A 69 -11.01 5.70 -9.62
CA ARG A 69 -9.81 6.15 -10.36
C ARG A 69 -8.52 5.61 -9.73
N GLN A 70 -8.43 5.57 -8.41
CA GLN A 70 -7.27 5.01 -7.71
C GLN A 70 -7.16 3.50 -7.94
N ILE A 71 -8.27 2.75 -7.86
CA ILE A 71 -8.29 1.31 -8.15
C ILE A 71 -8.00 1.04 -9.63
N ALA A 72 -8.62 1.80 -10.54
CA ALA A 72 -8.38 1.66 -11.97
C ALA A 72 -6.93 2.00 -12.33
N GLY A 73 -6.36 3.02 -11.70
CA GLY A 73 -4.95 3.33 -11.81
C GLY A 73 -4.05 2.19 -11.31
N ARG A 74 -4.37 1.59 -10.16
CA ARG A 74 -3.67 0.40 -9.65
C ARG A 74 -3.82 -0.81 -10.58
N LYS A 75 -5.04 -1.10 -11.06
CA LYS A 75 -5.28 -2.21 -12.03
C LYS A 75 -4.67 -1.95 -13.40
N ALA A 76 -4.75 -0.73 -13.92
CA ALA A 76 -4.14 -0.37 -15.19
C ALA A 76 -2.60 -0.46 -15.11
N VAL A 77 -2.00 -0.03 -14.00
CA VAL A 77 -0.57 -0.21 -13.77
C VAL A 77 -0.20 -1.69 -13.67
N MET A 78 -1.01 -2.53 -13.04
CA MET A 78 -0.75 -3.97 -12.97
C MET A 78 -1.05 -4.72 -14.28
N GLN A 79 -2.01 -4.27 -15.09
CA GLN A 79 -2.42 -4.95 -16.35
C GLN A 79 -1.68 -4.44 -17.60
N THR A 80 -1.18 -3.19 -17.60
CA THR A 80 -0.36 -2.63 -18.69
C THR A 80 1.12 -2.89 -18.53
N PHE A 81 1.56 -3.34 -17.35
CA PHE A 81 2.91 -3.80 -17.14
C PHE A 81 2.99 -5.29 -17.49
N ASP A 82 3.20 -5.60 -18.74
CA ASP A 82 3.90 -6.83 -19.09
C ASP A 82 5.37 -6.63 -18.69
N LEU A 83 5.69 -7.11 -17.48
CA LEU A 83 7.04 -7.02 -16.91
C LEU A 83 8.08 -7.77 -17.78
N SER A 84 7.61 -8.58 -18.75
CA SER A 84 8.47 -9.24 -19.72
C SER A 84 8.98 -8.29 -20.80
N GLU A 85 8.17 -7.30 -21.21
CA GLU A 85 8.62 -6.28 -22.17
C GLU A 85 9.58 -5.25 -21.57
N ALA A 86 9.38 -4.93 -20.27
CA ALA A 86 10.31 -4.02 -19.56
C ALA A 86 11.70 -4.67 -19.31
N ALA A 87 11.77 -5.98 -19.35
CA ALA A 87 13.02 -6.74 -19.21
C ALA A 87 13.81 -6.90 -20.53
N THR A 88 13.27 -6.44 -21.66
CA THR A 88 13.90 -6.54 -22.99
C THR A 88 14.56 -5.24 -23.46
N GLU A 89 14.74 -4.23 -22.60
CA GLU A 89 15.64 -3.12 -22.93
C GLU A 89 17.10 -3.61 -22.98
N PRO A 90 17.95 -3.09 -23.89
CA PRO A 90 19.31 -3.56 -24.02
C PRO A 90 20.03 -3.44 -22.67
N ASP A 91 20.67 -4.53 -22.28
CA ASP A 91 21.48 -4.66 -21.07
C ASP A 91 22.58 -3.57 -21.05
N THR A 92 22.25 -2.40 -20.53
CA THR A 92 23.20 -1.31 -20.28
C THR A 92 23.94 -1.51 -18.96
N GLY A 93 23.65 -2.62 -18.24
CA GLY A 93 24.27 -2.92 -16.95
C GLY A 93 23.80 -2.01 -15.81
N GLU A 94 22.95 -1.01 -16.08
CA GLU A 94 22.37 -0.17 -15.06
C GLU A 94 21.00 -0.71 -14.59
N PRO A 95 20.75 -0.74 -13.26
CA PRO A 95 19.47 -1.20 -12.74
C PRO A 95 18.35 -0.28 -13.22
N VAL A 96 17.41 -0.83 -13.98
CA VAL A 96 16.21 -0.11 -14.40
C VAL A 96 15.37 0.21 -13.17
N PHE A 97 14.66 1.35 -13.15
CA PHE A 97 13.82 1.77 -12.02
C PHE A 97 12.83 0.68 -11.56
N VAL A 98 12.40 -0.19 -12.47
CA VAL A 98 11.59 -1.40 -12.19
C VAL A 98 12.25 -2.33 -11.16
N THR A 99 13.58 -2.45 -11.17
CA THR A 99 14.33 -3.26 -10.20
C THR A 99 14.20 -2.70 -8.79
N TYR A 100 14.31 -1.39 -8.65
CA TYR A 100 14.13 -0.70 -7.37
C TYR A 100 12.69 -0.80 -6.86
N TRP A 101 11.73 -0.65 -7.75
CA TRP A 101 10.31 -0.81 -7.44
C TRP A 101 10.00 -2.24 -6.96
N LYS A 102 10.48 -3.27 -7.65
CA LYS A 102 10.34 -4.68 -7.21
C LYS A 102 10.95 -4.88 -5.84
N ALA A 103 12.18 -4.42 -5.63
CA ALA A 103 12.86 -4.54 -4.34
C ALA A 103 12.08 -3.85 -3.21
N SER A 104 11.41 -2.73 -3.49
CA SER A 104 10.55 -2.04 -2.52
C SER A 104 9.33 -2.86 -2.14
N ASN A 105 8.65 -3.47 -3.11
CA ASN A 105 7.47 -4.30 -2.85
C ASN A 105 7.86 -5.59 -2.10
N ASP A 106 8.90 -6.29 -2.54
CA ASP A 106 9.41 -7.48 -1.86
C ASP A 106 9.82 -7.18 -0.41
N LEU A 107 10.49 -6.03 -0.20
CA LEU A 107 10.84 -5.59 1.14
C LEU A 107 9.60 -5.29 2.00
N TYR A 108 8.56 -4.72 1.40
CA TYR A 108 7.32 -4.42 2.11
C TYR A 108 6.60 -5.69 2.58
N ASP A 109 6.55 -6.73 1.75
CA ASP A 109 5.96 -8.02 2.10
C ASP A 109 6.74 -8.66 3.27
N ILE A 110 8.09 -8.63 3.22
CA ILE A 110 8.95 -9.10 4.30
C ILE A 110 8.68 -8.33 5.60
N ILE A 111 8.54 -7.01 5.54
CA ILE A 111 8.27 -6.18 6.71
C ILE A 111 6.88 -6.46 7.28
N THR A 112 5.88 -6.63 6.44
CA THR A 112 4.52 -6.97 6.86
C THR A 112 4.50 -8.31 7.60
N GLU A 113 5.14 -9.35 7.03
CA GLU A 113 5.30 -10.64 7.72
C GLU A 113 6.04 -10.49 9.06
N SER A 114 7.09 -9.68 9.10
CA SER A 114 7.85 -9.46 10.33
C SER A 114 7.03 -8.76 11.42
N ASP A 115 6.20 -7.78 11.04
CA ASP A 115 5.35 -7.05 12.00
C ASP A 115 4.26 -7.95 12.58
N GLU A 116 3.75 -8.92 11.83
CA GLU A 116 2.86 -9.97 12.34
C GLU A 116 3.59 -10.91 13.32
N LEU A 117 4.79 -11.36 12.97
CA LEU A 117 5.57 -12.27 13.80
C LEU A 117 6.02 -11.65 15.13
N TYR A 118 6.20 -10.33 15.21
CA TYR A 118 6.50 -9.64 16.47
C TYR A 118 5.36 -9.75 17.50
N ARG A 119 4.15 -10.05 17.08
CA ARG A 119 2.99 -10.28 17.95
C ARG A 119 2.97 -11.69 18.53
N ILE A 120 3.73 -12.62 17.94
CA ILE A 120 3.77 -14.05 18.29
C ILE A 120 5.08 -14.35 19.03
N LYS A 121 5.02 -15.07 20.15
CA LYS A 121 6.21 -15.45 20.91
C LYS A 121 7.02 -16.54 20.17
N ASN A 122 8.34 -16.57 20.37
CA ASN A 122 9.27 -17.61 19.89
C ASN A 122 9.47 -17.68 18.36
N GLN A 123 9.47 -16.55 17.66
CA GLN A 123 9.68 -16.48 16.21
C GLN A 123 11.07 -15.95 15.79
N THR A 124 12.06 -15.99 16.69
CA THR A 124 13.40 -15.39 16.47
C THR A 124 14.10 -15.97 15.23
N ALA A 125 14.01 -17.28 14.99
CA ALA A 125 14.64 -17.94 13.83
C ALA A 125 14.02 -17.42 12.50
N ARG A 126 12.70 -17.29 12.43
CA ARG A 126 12.01 -16.77 11.24
C ARG A 126 12.32 -15.29 11.01
N LEU A 127 12.34 -14.49 12.08
CA LEU A 127 12.74 -13.09 12.01
C LEU A 127 14.18 -12.91 11.50
N GLY A 128 15.11 -13.77 11.91
CA GLY A 128 16.48 -13.77 11.39
C GLY A 128 16.53 -14.10 9.90
N GLN A 129 15.73 -15.07 9.42
CA GLN A 129 15.63 -15.36 7.98
C GLN A 129 15.08 -14.19 7.20
N LEU A 130 14.02 -13.54 7.69
CA LEU A 130 13.43 -12.34 7.06
C LEU A 130 14.42 -11.18 7.05
N ALA A 131 15.21 -10.98 8.11
CA ALA A 131 16.25 -9.96 8.15
C ALA A 131 17.31 -10.20 7.04
N MET A 132 17.75 -11.44 6.86
CA MET A 132 18.69 -11.79 5.79
C MET A 132 18.09 -11.55 4.39
N GLN A 133 16.81 -11.85 4.19
CA GLN A 133 16.11 -11.57 2.93
C GLN A 133 15.99 -10.06 2.71
N ALA A 134 15.58 -9.30 3.74
CA ALA A 134 15.44 -7.86 3.68
C ALA A 134 16.73 -7.14 3.26
N ILE A 135 17.88 -7.60 3.74
CA ILE A 135 19.19 -7.01 3.42
C ILE A 135 19.43 -6.98 1.90
N LYS A 136 19.05 -8.03 1.16
CA LYS A 136 19.23 -8.08 -0.30
C LYS A 136 18.48 -6.95 -0.99
N HIS A 137 17.21 -6.76 -0.63
CA HIS A 137 16.38 -5.71 -1.22
C HIS A 137 16.81 -4.31 -0.77
N ILE A 138 17.26 -4.16 0.48
CA ILE A 138 17.80 -2.90 0.99
C ILE A 138 19.08 -2.49 0.23
N LEU A 139 19.95 -3.42 -0.10
CA LEU A 139 21.16 -3.13 -0.89
C LEU A 139 20.76 -2.59 -2.27
N VAL A 140 19.84 -3.26 -2.96
CA VAL A 140 19.31 -2.78 -4.26
C VAL A 140 18.70 -1.38 -4.13
N LEU A 141 17.87 -1.14 -3.11
CA LEU A 141 17.24 0.16 -2.91
C LEU A 141 18.26 1.27 -2.58
N ARG A 142 19.37 0.96 -1.92
CA ARG A 142 20.43 1.96 -1.66
C ARG A 142 21.16 2.40 -2.93
N GLU A 143 21.25 1.54 -3.93
CA GLU A 143 21.81 1.87 -5.25
C GLU A 143 20.93 2.88 -6.01
N SER A 144 19.63 2.92 -5.73
CA SER A 144 18.67 3.82 -6.39
C SER A 144 18.89 5.29 -6.11
N GLN A 145 19.71 5.66 -5.13
CA GLN A 145 19.85 7.04 -4.60
C GLN A 145 18.54 7.66 -4.07
N ILE A 146 17.49 6.85 -3.89
CA ILE A 146 16.22 7.27 -3.31
C ILE A 146 16.34 7.16 -1.79
N PRO A 147 16.13 8.25 -1.01
CA PRO A 147 16.16 8.19 0.44
C PRO A 147 15.15 7.21 1.04
N GLU A 148 15.51 6.51 2.11
CA GLU A 148 14.71 5.46 2.76
C GLU A 148 13.25 5.89 3.08
N ARG A 149 12.99 7.17 3.31
CA ARG A 149 11.65 7.70 3.59
C ARG A 149 10.68 7.56 2.40
N TYR A 150 11.18 7.33 1.20
CA TYR A 150 10.38 7.17 -0.02
C TYR A 150 10.24 5.70 -0.45
N TRP A 151 10.83 4.75 0.27
CA TRP A 151 10.80 3.33 -0.10
C TRP A 151 9.44 2.65 0.14
N HIS A 152 8.47 3.34 0.76
CA HIS A 152 7.14 2.77 0.92
C HIS A 152 6.50 2.51 -0.46
N PRO A 153 5.85 1.35 -0.71
CA PRO A 153 5.28 1.00 -2.01
C PRO A 153 4.36 2.06 -2.61
N ASP A 154 3.53 2.73 -1.83
CA ASP A 154 2.65 3.79 -2.33
C ASP A 154 3.44 4.92 -3.00
N ILE A 155 4.61 5.26 -2.45
CA ILE A 155 5.49 6.29 -2.99
C ILE A 155 6.25 5.74 -4.20
N MET A 156 6.80 4.53 -4.09
CA MET A 156 7.54 3.90 -5.19
C MET A 156 6.66 3.63 -6.41
N ASN A 157 5.38 3.34 -6.22
CA ASN A 157 4.41 3.22 -7.31
C ASN A 157 4.24 4.55 -8.06
N TRP A 158 4.12 5.66 -7.32
CA TRP A 158 4.02 6.98 -7.94
C TRP A 158 5.31 7.35 -8.69
N LEU A 159 6.47 7.08 -8.10
CA LEU A 159 7.78 7.34 -8.73
C LEU A 159 7.95 6.50 -9.99
N LEU A 160 7.60 5.22 -9.97
CA LEU A 160 7.64 4.34 -11.13
C LEU A 160 6.76 4.86 -12.27
N PHE A 161 5.51 5.22 -11.97
CA PHE A 161 4.59 5.75 -12.97
C PHE A 161 5.11 7.05 -13.60
N THR A 162 5.69 7.95 -12.80
CA THR A 162 6.28 9.20 -13.28
C THR A 162 7.53 8.96 -14.12
N TRP A 163 8.39 8.03 -13.69
CA TRP A 163 9.56 7.60 -14.46
C TRP A 163 9.17 6.95 -15.79
N PHE A 164 8.13 6.12 -15.78
CA PHE A 164 7.68 5.48 -17.01
C PHE A 164 7.19 6.47 -18.06
N LYS A 165 6.55 7.55 -17.64
CA LYS A 165 6.16 8.63 -18.53
C LYS A 165 7.34 9.44 -19.07
N ASN A 166 8.41 9.54 -18.30
CA ASN A 166 9.55 10.41 -18.58
C ASN A 166 10.86 9.68 -18.20
N ARG A 167 11.27 8.73 -19.01
CA ARG A 167 12.43 7.85 -18.76
C ARG A 167 13.77 8.56 -18.54
N ASN A 168 13.87 9.84 -18.92
CA ASN A 168 15.07 10.67 -18.73
C ASN A 168 15.18 11.27 -17.31
N TYR A 169 14.22 11.04 -16.44
CA TYR A 169 14.23 11.62 -15.11
C TYR A 169 15.14 10.79 -14.18
N THR A 170 16.02 11.51 -13.49
CA THR A 170 16.86 10.92 -12.43
C THR A 170 16.02 10.62 -11.18
N ALA A 171 16.46 9.66 -10.35
CA ALA A 171 15.81 9.35 -9.09
C ALA A 171 15.64 10.59 -8.18
N THR A 172 16.65 11.43 -8.10
CA THR A 172 16.60 12.69 -7.32
C THR A 172 15.53 13.65 -7.83
N TYR A 173 15.39 13.77 -9.15
CA TYR A 173 14.36 14.62 -9.73
C TYR A 173 12.96 14.07 -9.49
N LEU A 174 12.76 12.76 -9.61
CA LEU A 174 11.49 12.11 -9.29
C LEU A 174 11.05 12.36 -7.86
N VAL A 175 11.97 12.29 -6.90
CA VAL A 175 11.69 12.60 -5.48
C VAL A 175 11.25 14.04 -5.31
N THR A 176 11.91 14.99 -6.00
CA THR A 176 11.53 16.41 -5.96
C THR A 176 10.12 16.62 -6.53
N LEU A 177 9.80 15.97 -7.65
CA LEU A 177 8.46 16.01 -8.24
C LEU A 177 7.40 15.42 -7.30
N TYR A 178 7.73 14.33 -6.59
CA TYR A 178 6.82 13.74 -5.61
C TYR A 178 6.54 14.69 -4.44
N ASP A 179 7.58 15.37 -3.94
CA ASP A 179 7.41 16.35 -2.85
C ASP A 179 6.54 17.53 -3.29
N GLU A 180 6.70 18.01 -4.55
CA GLU A 180 5.83 19.04 -5.12
C GLU A 180 4.39 18.53 -5.30
N TYR A 181 4.22 17.32 -5.83
CA TYR A 181 2.92 16.67 -5.96
C TYR A 181 2.19 16.59 -4.60
N GLN A 182 2.88 16.16 -3.55
CA GLN A 182 2.31 16.11 -2.21
C GLN A 182 1.88 17.49 -1.68
N LYS A 183 2.58 18.56 -2.06
CA LYS A 183 2.23 19.93 -1.61
C LYS A 183 0.92 20.42 -2.22
N HIS A 184 0.66 20.05 -3.48
CA HIS A 184 -0.44 20.57 -4.26
C HIS A 184 -1.68 19.70 -4.23
N GLU A 185 -1.51 18.38 -4.23
CA GLU A 185 -2.61 17.42 -4.39
C GLU A 185 -3.10 16.85 -3.07
N PHE A 186 -2.22 16.76 -2.04
CA PHE A 186 -2.60 16.18 -0.77
C PHE A 186 -3.14 17.21 0.21
N GLY A 187 -4.32 16.90 0.77
CA GLY A 187 -4.82 17.62 1.94
C GLY A 187 -3.90 17.42 3.15
N ARG A 188 -3.96 18.35 4.14
CA ARG A 188 -3.11 18.31 5.34
C ARG A 188 -3.17 16.96 6.06
N LEU A 189 -4.35 16.36 6.19
CA LEU A 189 -4.55 15.07 6.88
C LEU A 189 -3.96 13.90 6.08
N GLU A 190 -4.13 13.92 4.77
CA GLU A 190 -3.61 12.88 3.88
C GLU A 190 -2.08 12.90 3.84
N LYS A 191 -1.48 14.08 3.78
CA LYS A 191 -0.03 14.25 3.91
C LYS A 191 0.50 13.68 5.23
N LEU A 192 -0.18 13.97 6.34
CA LEU A 192 0.20 13.41 7.65
C LEU A 192 0.07 11.89 7.69
N ARG A 193 -1.00 11.34 7.11
CA ARG A 193 -1.20 9.88 7.01
C ARG A 193 -0.06 9.22 6.24
N MET A 194 0.29 9.77 5.06
CA MET A 194 1.38 9.23 4.25
C MET A 194 2.73 9.33 4.96
N GLN A 195 3.02 10.46 5.61
CA GLN A 195 4.24 10.62 6.41
C GLN A 195 4.30 9.62 7.55
N ASN A 196 3.19 9.38 8.26
CA ASN A 196 3.11 8.40 9.33
C ASN A 196 3.32 6.97 8.81
N LYS A 197 2.72 6.60 7.66
CA LYS A 197 2.96 5.30 7.00
C LYS A 197 4.44 5.12 6.68
N ALA A 198 5.07 6.10 6.05
CA ALA A 198 6.49 6.04 5.69
C ALA A 198 7.39 5.93 6.92
N LEU A 199 7.11 6.68 7.99
CA LEU A 199 7.85 6.61 9.25
C LEU A 199 7.67 5.28 9.97
N HIS A 200 6.44 4.74 9.99
CA HIS A 200 6.18 3.42 10.55
C HIS A 200 6.98 2.36 9.79
N TYR A 201 6.90 2.36 8.48
CA TYR A 201 7.64 1.45 7.62
C TYR A 201 9.16 1.50 7.87
N GLN A 202 9.76 2.69 7.92
CA GLN A 202 11.17 2.83 8.26
C GLN A 202 11.53 2.27 9.65
N ARG A 203 10.65 2.44 10.64
CA ARG A 203 10.87 1.88 11.99
C ARG A 203 10.83 0.36 11.96
N SER A 204 9.89 -0.23 11.22
CA SER A 204 9.78 -1.69 11.06
C SER A 204 11.01 -2.26 10.36
N VAL A 205 11.51 -1.62 9.29
CA VAL A 205 12.77 -2.00 8.63
C VAL A 205 13.94 -1.99 9.63
N LYS A 206 14.11 -0.90 10.38
CA LYS A 206 15.18 -0.79 11.37
C LYS A 206 15.04 -1.77 12.53
N LYS A 207 13.81 -2.13 12.89
CA LYS A 207 13.54 -3.13 13.92
C LYS A 207 13.92 -4.52 13.45
N LEU A 208 13.56 -4.89 12.20
CA LEU A 208 13.89 -6.18 11.62
C LEU A 208 15.41 -6.38 11.49
N LEU A 209 16.15 -5.36 11.09
CA LEU A 209 17.61 -5.42 10.94
C LEU A 209 18.41 -5.58 12.25
N LYS A 210 17.75 -5.65 13.41
CA LYS A 210 18.39 -5.97 14.68
C LYS A 210 18.49 -7.47 14.97
N TYR A 211 17.88 -8.29 14.12
CA TYR A 211 17.95 -9.75 14.16
C TYR A 211 19.00 -10.27 13.20
#